data_4e4174406c3ac9b6346e4698f6895090
#
_entry.id   4e4174406c3ac9b6346e4698f6895090
#
_cell.length_a   1.000
_cell.length_b   1.000
_cell.length_c   1.000
_cell.angle_alpha   90.00
_cell.angle_beta   90.00
_cell.angle_gamma   90.00
#
_symmetry.space_group_name_H-M   'P 1'
#
loop_
_entity.id
_entity.type
_entity.pdbx_description
1 polymer ?
#
loop_
_entity_poly.entity_id
_entity_poly.type
_entity_poly.pdbx_seq_one_letter_code
_entity_poly.pdbx_strand_id
1 'polypeptide(L)'
;MTTEFKRDLQLLRMRSVLDSKRHYKKENGKAKAPEFSQVGTIIQGPTEFFSGRIAKKDRKKTFVEETMAIERQNRKFESKYRDIQGTKTSGKKAYYNNLKAQRKRPKK
;
A
#
# COMPACT_ATOMS: atom_id res chain seq x y z
N MET A 1 -21.28 -1.26 -11.23
CA MET A 1 -19.99 -1.40 -10.54
C MET A 1 -20.25 -1.29 -9.04
N THR A 2 -20.00 -2.35 -8.27
CA THR A 2 -20.24 -2.40 -6.81
C THR A 2 -19.20 -1.56 -6.06
N THR A 3 -19.50 -1.16 -4.83
CA THR A 3 -18.58 -0.41 -3.97
C THR A 3 -17.32 -1.21 -3.61
N GLU A 4 -17.48 -2.51 -3.39
CA GLU A 4 -16.36 -3.43 -3.12
C GLU A 4 -15.41 -3.52 -4.30
N PHE A 5 -15.95 -3.70 -5.49
CA PHE A 5 -15.16 -3.76 -6.72
C PHE A 5 -14.40 -2.46 -7.00
N LYS A 6 -14.99 -1.29 -6.69
CA LYS A 6 -14.28 0.00 -6.79
C LYS A 6 -13.08 0.06 -5.83
N ARG A 7 -13.22 -0.48 -4.62
CA ARG A 7 -12.13 -0.55 -3.63
C ARG A 7 -11.01 -1.47 -4.09
N ASP A 8 -11.36 -2.63 -4.65
CA ASP A 8 -10.37 -3.57 -5.19
C ASP A 8 -9.57 -2.96 -6.35
N LEU A 9 -10.24 -2.28 -7.27
CA LEU A 9 -9.58 -1.53 -8.35
C LEU A 9 -8.66 -0.42 -7.82
N GLN A 10 -9.07 0.27 -6.75
CA GLN A 10 -8.25 1.28 -6.10
C GLN A 10 -6.99 0.65 -5.48
N LEU A 11 -7.10 -0.49 -4.83
CA LEU A 11 -5.96 -1.21 -4.28
C LEU A 11 -4.99 -1.67 -5.37
N LEU A 12 -5.50 -2.19 -6.50
CA LEU A 12 -4.66 -2.55 -7.64
C LEU A 12 -3.86 -1.37 -8.20
N ARG A 13 -4.44 -0.17 -8.21
CA ARG A 13 -3.72 1.05 -8.60
C ARG A 13 -2.64 1.44 -7.60
N MET A 14 -2.87 1.16 -6.33
CA MET A 14 -1.92 1.45 -5.25
C MET A 14 -0.89 0.33 -5.05
N ARG A 15 -0.84 -0.66 -5.93
CA ARG A 15 0.07 -1.84 -5.80
C ARG A 15 1.53 -1.49 -5.57
N SER A 16 2.01 -0.39 -6.15
CA SER A 16 3.39 0.08 -5.96
C SER A 16 3.68 0.56 -4.53
N VAL A 17 2.64 1.00 -3.80
CA VAL A 17 2.74 1.39 -2.39
C VAL A 17 2.63 0.17 -1.48
N LEU A 18 1.77 -0.79 -1.87
CA LEU A 18 1.54 -2.03 -1.12
C LEU A 18 2.78 -2.92 -1.13
N ASP A 19 3.37 -3.10 -2.31
CA ASP A 19 4.60 -3.87 -2.49
C ASP A 19 5.74 -2.97 -2.98
N SER A 20 6.46 -2.38 -2.03
CA SER A 20 7.59 -1.50 -2.31
C SER A 20 8.85 -2.24 -2.82
N LYS A 21 8.90 -3.56 -2.68
CA LYS A 21 10.04 -4.38 -3.15
C LYS A 21 9.98 -4.64 -4.64
N ARG A 22 8.79 -4.54 -5.24
CA ARG A 22 8.56 -4.78 -6.66
C ARG A 22 8.43 -3.47 -7.42
N HIS A 23 9.16 -3.37 -8.54
CA HIS A 23 9.00 -2.22 -9.42
C HIS A 23 7.79 -2.42 -10.34
N TYR A 24 6.88 -1.46 -10.32
CA TYR A 24 5.72 -1.41 -11.20
C TYR A 24 5.86 -0.24 -12.17
N LYS A 25 5.71 -0.50 -13.46
CA LYS A 25 5.67 0.55 -14.48
C LYS A 25 4.48 1.48 -14.21
N LYS A 26 4.75 2.78 -14.16
CA LYS A 26 3.68 3.78 -14.02
C LYS A 26 2.87 3.84 -15.29
N GLU A 27 1.56 3.82 -15.15
CA GLU A 27 0.64 4.05 -16.27
C GLU A 27 0.60 5.56 -16.56
N ASN A 28 0.90 5.91 -17.82
CA ASN A 28 0.81 7.28 -18.29
C ASN A 28 -0.66 7.61 -18.56
N GLY A 29 -1.29 8.38 -17.71
CA GLY A 29 -2.64 8.85 -17.92
C GLY A 29 -3.50 8.97 -16.67
N LYS A 30 -4.65 9.59 -16.83
CA LYS A 30 -5.67 9.62 -15.78
C LYS A 30 -6.20 8.21 -15.54
N ALA A 31 -6.24 7.81 -14.28
CA ALA A 31 -6.74 6.50 -13.89
C ALA A 31 -8.23 6.34 -14.23
N LYS A 32 -8.54 5.73 -15.37
CA LYS A 32 -9.89 5.33 -15.75
C LYS A 32 -10.18 3.93 -15.24
N ALA A 33 -11.42 3.69 -14.83
CA ALA A 33 -11.87 2.33 -14.57
C ALA A 33 -11.90 1.56 -15.91
N PRO A 34 -11.48 0.27 -15.93
CA PRO A 34 -11.59 -0.54 -17.13
C PRO A 34 -13.07 -0.71 -17.50
N GLU A 35 -13.37 -0.73 -18.80
CA GLU A 35 -14.73 -0.91 -19.30
C GLU A 35 -15.28 -2.29 -18.94
N PHE A 36 -14.42 -3.30 -19.04
CA PHE A 36 -14.74 -4.69 -18.72
C PHE A 36 -13.89 -5.16 -17.57
N SER A 37 -14.53 -5.71 -16.56
CA SER A 37 -13.86 -6.24 -15.37
C SER A 37 -14.70 -7.34 -14.74
N GLN A 38 -14.06 -8.41 -14.34
CA GLN A 38 -14.67 -9.54 -13.67
C GLN A 38 -13.88 -9.86 -12.42
N VAL A 39 -14.59 -10.17 -11.34
CA VAL A 39 -14.00 -10.70 -10.12
C VAL A 39 -13.88 -12.21 -10.26
N GLY A 40 -12.68 -12.73 -10.10
CA GLY A 40 -12.40 -14.17 -10.13
C GLY A 40 -11.58 -14.60 -8.95
N THR A 41 -11.52 -15.90 -8.71
CA THR A 41 -10.66 -16.52 -7.71
C THR A 41 -9.57 -17.34 -8.41
N ILE A 42 -8.37 -17.35 -7.82
CA ILE A 42 -7.28 -18.17 -8.32
C ILE A 42 -7.53 -19.61 -7.88
N ILE A 43 -7.68 -20.51 -8.86
CA ILE A 43 -7.76 -21.96 -8.64
C ILE A 43 -6.38 -22.52 -8.96
N GLN A 44 -5.69 -23.03 -7.96
CA GLN A 44 -4.35 -23.57 -8.11
C GLN A 44 -4.43 -24.97 -8.76
N GLY A 45 -3.62 -25.16 -9.79
CA GLY A 45 -3.50 -26.43 -10.49
C GLY A 45 -2.71 -27.48 -9.68
N PRO A 46 -2.83 -28.76 -10.04
CA PRO A 46 -2.10 -29.83 -9.37
C PRO A 46 -0.58 -29.77 -9.59
N THR A 47 -0.13 -29.08 -10.61
CA THR A 47 1.28 -28.92 -10.99
C THR A 47 1.99 -27.77 -10.26
N GLU A 48 1.28 -26.93 -9.52
CA GLU A 48 1.87 -25.81 -8.78
C GLU A 48 2.59 -26.30 -7.51
N PHE A 49 3.73 -25.66 -7.22
CA PHE A 49 4.52 -25.96 -6.03
C PHE A 49 3.71 -25.74 -4.74
N PHE A 50 3.93 -26.60 -3.76
CA PHE A 50 3.27 -26.48 -2.44
C PHE A 50 3.52 -25.13 -1.77
N SER A 51 4.70 -24.53 -1.94
CA SER A 51 5.05 -23.22 -1.40
C SER A 51 4.21 -22.07 -2.00
N GLY A 52 3.72 -22.23 -3.23
CA GLY A 52 2.84 -21.26 -3.88
C GLY A 52 1.36 -21.43 -3.52
N ARG A 53 1.00 -22.54 -2.86
CA ARG A 53 -0.40 -22.84 -2.53
C ARG A 53 -0.83 -22.14 -1.26
N ILE A 54 -1.91 -21.40 -1.36
CA ILE A 54 -2.55 -20.78 -0.19
C ILE A 54 -3.54 -21.76 0.42
N ALA A 55 -3.38 -22.09 1.70
CA ALA A 55 -4.31 -22.98 2.38
C ALA A 55 -5.74 -22.40 2.34
N LYS A 56 -6.75 -23.28 2.25
CA LYS A 56 -8.17 -22.86 2.14
C LYS A 56 -8.60 -21.90 3.26
N LYS A 57 -8.08 -22.09 4.47
CA LYS A 57 -8.35 -21.24 5.64
C LYS A 57 -7.77 -19.81 5.50
N ASP A 58 -6.68 -19.67 4.74
CA ASP A 58 -5.95 -18.41 4.60
C ASP A 58 -6.39 -17.62 3.36
N ARG A 59 -7.19 -18.24 2.48
CA ARG A 59 -7.74 -17.58 1.29
C ARG A 59 -8.71 -16.49 1.69
N LYS A 60 -8.51 -15.32 1.13
CA LYS A 60 -9.40 -14.17 1.32
C LYS A 60 -10.29 -13.98 0.10
N LYS A 61 -11.49 -13.46 0.31
CA LYS A 61 -12.46 -13.25 -0.76
C LYS A 61 -12.20 -11.96 -1.54
N THR A 62 -11.63 -10.95 -0.89
CA THR A 62 -11.39 -9.63 -1.46
C THR A 62 -9.92 -9.22 -1.28
N PHE A 63 -9.42 -8.36 -2.17
CA PHE A 63 -8.07 -7.79 -2.02
C PHE A 63 -7.93 -6.95 -0.75
N VAL A 64 -9.01 -6.34 -0.29
CA VAL A 64 -9.01 -5.58 0.97
C VAL A 64 -8.71 -6.50 2.16
N GLU A 65 -9.38 -7.65 2.23
CA GLU A 65 -9.14 -8.62 3.31
C GLU A 65 -7.71 -9.18 3.27
N GLU A 66 -7.19 -9.44 2.07
CA GLU A 66 -5.82 -9.92 1.87
C GLU A 66 -4.80 -8.87 2.32
N THR A 67 -4.94 -7.64 1.85
CA THR A 67 -4.03 -6.54 2.24
C THR A 67 -4.09 -6.25 3.73
N MET A 68 -5.26 -6.31 4.35
CA MET A 68 -5.42 -6.15 5.79
C MET A 68 -4.77 -7.30 6.59
N ALA A 69 -4.84 -8.52 6.08
CA ALA A 69 -4.18 -9.66 6.72
C ALA A 69 -2.64 -9.53 6.65
N ILE A 70 -2.11 -9.14 5.51
CA ILE A 70 -0.68 -8.86 5.31
C ILE A 70 -0.22 -7.71 6.22
N GLU A 71 -1.01 -6.65 6.31
CA GLU A 71 -0.68 -5.48 7.14
C GLU A 71 -0.66 -5.81 8.63
N ARG A 72 -1.58 -6.66 9.11
CA ARG A 72 -1.56 -7.13 10.51
C ARG A 72 -0.26 -7.84 10.87
N GLN A 73 0.36 -8.53 9.92
CA GLN A 73 1.64 -9.21 10.12
C GLN A 73 2.82 -8.26 10.01
N ASN A 74 2.82 -7.40 8.99
CA ASN A 74 3.99 -6.58 8.62
C ASN A 74 4.02 -5.20 9.27
N ARG A 75 2.86 -4.66 9.66
CA ARG A 75 2.67 -3.30 10.22
C ARG A 75 3.37 -2.18 9.45
N LYS A 76 3.51 -2.35 8.14
CA LYS A 76 4.22 -1.41 7.27
C LYS A 76 3.52 -0.06 7.16
N PHE A 77 2.20 -0.08 7.00
CA PHE A 77 1.43 1.15 6.87
C PHE A 77 1.34 1.90 8.18
N GLU A 78 1.20 1.19 9.29
CA GLU A 78 1.22 1.77 10.62
C GLU A 78 2.55 2.50 10.88
N SER A 79 3.68 1.85 10.55
CA SER A 79 5.00 2.46 10.69
C SER A 79 5.15 3.70 9.81
N LYS A 80 4.84 3.59 8.52
CA LYS A 80 4.90 4.73 7.59
C LYS A 80 3.99 5.88 8.01
N TYR A 81 2.78 5.57 8.47
CA TYR A 81 1.85 6.59 8.92
C TYR A 81 2.37 7.31 10.16
N ARG A 82 2.96 6.57 11.09
CA ARG A 82 3.60 7.13 12.29
C ARG A 82 4.75 8.07 11.92
N ASP A 83 5.59 7.68 10.96
CA ASP A 83 6.70 8.52 10.47
C ASP A 83 6.17 9.80 9.81
N ILE A 84 5.14 9.70 8.97
CA ILE A 84 4.49 10.85 8.34
C ILE A 84 3.87 11.76 9.41
N GLN A 85 3.20 11.21 10.39
CA GLN A 85 2.65 11.99 11.50
C GLN A 85 3.75 12.67 12.31
N GLY A 86 4.84 11.95 12.64
CA GLY A 86 5.98 12.52 13.34
C GLY A 86 6.61 13.70 12.60
N THR A 87 6.72 13.61 11.26
CA THR A 87 7.27 14.69 10.44
C THR A 87 6.30 15.85 10.22
N LYS A 88 5.00 15.55 10.12
CA LYS A 88 3.95 16.57 9.85
C LYS A 88 3.30 17.14 11.11
N THR A 89 3.35 16.44 12.22
CA THR A 89 2.93 17.01 13.50
C THR A 89 3.92 18.10 13.84
N SER A 90 3.58 19.32 13.44
CA SER A 90 4.41 20.48 13.70
C SER A 90 4.53 20.60 15.21
N GLY A 91 5.74 20.43 15.70
CA GLY A 91 6.06 20.68 17.09
C GLY A 91 5.92 22.17 17.47
N LYS A 92 5.10 22.92 16.77
CA LYS A 92 4.90 24.36 16.98
C LYS A 92 6.24 25.08 17.26
N LYS A 93 6.56 25.29 18.53
CA LYS A 93 7.79 25.94 18.98
C LYS A 93 9.06 25.16 18.63
N ALA A 94 9.03 23.82 18.73
CA ALA A 94 10.18 22.97 18.41
C ALA A 94 10.52 22.97 16.93
N TYR A 95 9.54 22.91 16.05
CA TYR A 95 9.73 23.05 14.60
C TYR A 95 10.34 24.40 14.22
N TYR A 96 9.83 25.48 14.79
CA TYR A 96 10.37 26.83 14.55
C TYR A 96 11.81 26.95 15.05
N ASN A 97 12.11 26.40 16.23
CA ASN A 97 13.48 26.42 16.78
C ASN A 97 14.46 25.60 15.92
N ASN A 98 14.03 24.45 15.38
CA ASN A 98 14.83 23.67 14.45
C ASN A 98 15.10 24.41 13.14
N LEU A 99 14.11 25.07 12.57
CA LEU A 99 14.27 25.91 11.38
C LEU A 99 15.25 27.06 11.65
N LYS A 100 15.13 27.71 12.80
CA LYS A 100 16.03 28.80 13.22
C LYS A 100 17.47 28.29 13.41
N ALA A 101 17.65 27.12 13.97
CA ALA A 101 18.96 26.47 14.13
C ALA A 101 19.60 26.10 12.79
N GLN A 102 18.82 25.60 11.83
CA GLN A 102 19.30 25.30 10.47
C GLN A 102 19.74 26.56 9.72
N ARG A 103 19.03 27.66 9.88
CA ARG A 103 19.39 28.97 9.25
C ARG A 103 20.65 29.60 9.85
N LYS A 104 20.97 29.29 11.10
CA LYS A 104 22.18 29.78 11.79
C LYS A 104 23.44 28.97 11.51
N ARG A 105 23.31 27.78 10.87
CA ARG A 105 24.50 26.99 10.47
C ARG A 105 25.21 27.73 9.33
N PRO A 106 26.46 28.11 9.49
CA PRO A 106 27.24 28.71 8.40
C PRO A 106 27.33 27.70 7.26
N LYS A 107 27.04 28.14 6.04
CA LYS A 107 27.32 27.36 4.84
C LYS A 107 28.86 27.15 4.79
N LYS A 108 29.29 25.91 4.90
CA LYS A 108 30.65 25.51 4.57
C LYS A 108 30.86 25.59 3.08
#